data_f4e0199cbf0feb892ed60fcb2eaf509d
#
_entry.id   f4e0199cbf0feb892ed60fcb2eaf509d
#
_cell.length_a   1.000
_cell.length_b   1.000
_cell.length_c   1.000
_cell.angle_alpha   90.00
_cell.angle_beta   90.00
_cell.angle_gamma   90.00
#
_symmetry.space_group_name_H-M   'P 1'
#
loop_
_entity.id
_entity.type
_entity.pdbx_description
1 polymer ?
#
loop_
_entity_poly.entity_id
_entity_poly.type
_entity_poly.pdbx_seq_one_letter_code
_entity_poly.pdbx_strand_id
1 'polypeptide(L)'
;ESQKFWLQLLREVLGVETPEQFISFEDQVHLDHTSFIDARIPATKVLIEQKSSDKDLYKAIKQSDGSLLNPFQQAKRYITELPLSQHPRWVVTCNFQKFCVYDMERPNGEPQEILLKDLEKEYYRLSFLVDTGSEHLKKEMEVSIKAGEIVGLLYDALLKQYKDCTNEESLKSLNILCVRLVFC
;
A
#
# COMPACT_ATOMS: atom_id res chain seq x y z
N GLU A 1 -18.42 10.05 13.48
CA GLU A 1 -18.51 10.57 12.09
C GLU A 1 -17.30 10.13 11.26
N SER A 2 -16.07 10.24 11.78
CA SER A 2 -14.84 9.81 11.10
C SER A 2 -14.82 8.32 10.78
N GLN A 3 -15.18 7.44 11.70
CA GLN A 3 -15.23 5.99 11.49
C GLN A 3 -16.15 5.63 10.31
N LYS A 4 -17.36 6.22 10.29
CA LYS A 4 -18.31 5.99 9.18
C LYS A 4 -17.73 6.43 7.83
N PHE A 5 -17.07 7.58 7.80
CA PHE A 5 -16.42 8.10 6.59
C PHE A 5 -15.36 7.14 6.05
N TRP A 6 -14.45 6.66 6.91
CA TRP A 6 -13.38 5.75 6.49
C TRP A 6 -13.92 4.37 6.07
N LEU A 7 -14.92 3.85 6.77
CA LEU A 7 -15.57 2.58 6.38
C LEU A 7 -16.27 2.70 5.01
N GLN A 8 -16.96 3.82 4.76
CA GLN A 8 -17.58 4.08 3.46
C GLN A 8 -16.54 4.26 2.36
N LEU A 9 -15.46 5.02 2.59
CA LEU A 9 -14.39 5.20 1.62
C LEU A 9 -13.74 3.88 1.22
N LEU A 10 -13.42 3.03 2.20
CA LEU A 10 -12.83 1.71 1.95
C LEU A 10 -13.79 0.81 1.18
N ARG A 11 -15.08 0.79 1.52
CA ARG A 11 -16.08 -0.07 0.89
C ARG A 11 -16.48 0.41 -0.49
N GLU A 12 -16.94 1.66 -0.59
CA GLU A 12 -17.61 2.16 -1.79
C GLU A 12 -16.61 2.65 -2.87
N VAL A 13 -15.45 3.14 -2.46
CA VAL A 13 -14.45 3.71 -3.39
C VAL A 13 -13.32 2.72 -3.66
N LEU A 14 -12.83 2.04 -2.63
CA LEU A 14 -11.66 1.16 -2.73
C LEU A 14 -12.01 -0.34 -2.77
N GLY A 15 -13.30 -0.70 -2.69
CA GLY A 15 -13.79 -2.05 -2.93
C GLY A 15 -13.45 -3.07 -1.84
N VAL A 16 -13.21 -2.63 -0.61
CA VAL A 16 -12.95 -3.54 0.54
C VAL A 16 -14.28 -4.13 1.00
N GLU A 17 -14.43 -5.44 0.95
CA GLU A 17 -15.69 -6.12 1.33
C GLU A 17 -16.01 -6.00 2.82
N THR A 18 -14.99 -6.12 3.68
CA THR A 18 -15.13 -6.09 5.15
C THR A 18 -14.21 -5.05 5.77
N PRO A 19 -14.47 -3.74 5.56
CA PRO A 19 -13.58 -2.68 6.03
C PRO A 19 -13.46 -2.65 7.56
N GLU A 20 -14.46 -3.13 8.30
CA GLU A 20 -14.46 -3.21 9.76
C GLU A 20 -13.37 -4.14 10.32
N GLN A 21 -12.93 -5.12 9.51
CA GLN A 21 -11.82 -6.03 9.86
C GLN A 21 -10.47 -5.54 9.34
N PHE A 22 -10.51 -4.57 8.43
CA PHE A 22 -9.34 -4.08 7.72
C PHE A 22 -8.72 -2.84 8.37
N ILE A 23 -9.54 -1.98 8.96
CA ILE A 23 -9.13 -0.76 9.64
C ILE A 23 -9.43 -0.84 11.15
N SER A 24 -8.49 -0.43 11.99
CA SER A 24 -8.70 -0.26 13.43
C SER A 24 -8.88 1.22 13.76
N PHE A 25 -9.72 1.51 14.76
CA PHE A 25 -9.99 2.86 15.23
C PHE A 25 -9.65 3.00 16.71
N GLU A 26 -9.20 4.20 17.10
CA GLU A 26 -8.94 4.55 18.49
C GLU A 26 -7.92 3.63 19.17
N ASP A 27 -6.86 3.26 18.42
CA ASP A 27 -5.76 2.47 18.96
C ASP A 27 -5.04 3.26 20.07
N GLN A 28 -4.99 2.68 21.26
CA GLN A 28 -4.40 3.30 22.43
C GLN A 28 -2.87 3.38 22.32
N VAL A 29 -2.31 4.54 22.62
CA VAL A 29 -0.88 4.80 22.71
C VAL A 29 -0.56 5.39 24.08
N HIS A 30 0.50 4.90 24.72
CA HIS A 30 0.96 5.40 26.00
C HIS A 30 2.07 6.43 25.77
N LEU A 31 1.69 7.71 25.78
CA LEU A 31 2.58 8.85 25.96
C LEU A 31 2.75 9.15 27.47
N ASP A 32 3.09 10.38 27.83
CA ASP A 32 3.02 10.87 29.23
C ASP A 32 1.58 10.74 29.80
N HIS A 33 0.61 10.62 28.91
CA HIS A 33 -0.81 10.34 29.18
C HIS A 33 -1.35 9.39 28.10
N THR A 34 -2.49 8.75 28.38
CA THR A 34 -3.17 7.92 27.39
C THR A 34 -3.65 8.77 26.21
N SER A 35 -3.21 8.45 25.03
CA SER A 35 -3.61 9.05 23.76
C SER A 35 -4.15 7.98 22.81
N PHE A 36 -4.89 8.40 21.81
CA PHE A 36 -5.49 7.50 20.83
C PHE A 36 -5.11 7.92 19.42
N ILE A 37 -4.72 6.96 18.60
CA ILE A 37 -4.57 7.11 17.17
C ILE A 37 -5.95 7.00 16.55
N ASP A 38 -6.35 7.97 15.72
CA ASP A 38 -7.71 8.01 15.16
C ASP A 38 -8.05 6.77 14.35
N ALA A 39 -7.13 6.33 13.47
CA ALA A 39 -7.27 5.06 12.76
C ALA A 39 -5.92 4.50 12.26
N ARG A 40 -5.88 3.18 12.04
CA ARG A 40 -4.74 2.47 11.45
C ARG A 40 -5.21 1.39 10.49
N ILE A 41 -4.43 1.16 9.44
CA ILE A 41 -4.58 0.01 8.55
C ILE A 41 -3.28 -0.81 8.63
N PRO A 42 -3.21 -1.80 9.53
CA PRO A 42 -1.97 -2.54 9.79
C PRO A 42 -1.45 -3.29 8.55
N ALA A 43 -2.36 -3.84 7.74
CA ALA A 43 -2.02 -4.62 6.54
C ALA A 43 -1.23 -3.82 5.50
N THR A 44 -1.49 -2.53 5.37
CA THR A 44 -0.83 -1.62 4.42
C THR A 44 0.10 -0.62 5.11
N LYS A 45 0.27 -0.76 6.43
CA LYS A 45 1.12 0.11 7.26
C LYS A 45 0.75 1.59 7.13
N VAL A 46 -0.54 1.89 7.26
CA VAL A 46 -1.06 3.26 7.22
C VAL A 46 -1.46 3.70 8.63
N LEU A 47 -1.10 4.93 8.99
CA LEU A 47 -1.59 5.64 10.17
C LEU A 47 -2.40 6.86 9.70
N ILE A 48 -3.56 7.06 10.28
CA ILE A 48 -4.49 8.12 9.90
C ILE A 48 -4.70 9.03 11.11
N GLU A 49 -4.57 10.33 10.87
CA GLU A 49 -4.90 11.38 11.82
C GLU A 49 -6.04 12.22 11.23
N GLN A 50 -7.23 12.13 11.85
CA GLN A 50 -8.45 12.77 11.38
C GLN A 50 -8.71 14.09 12.13
N LYS A 51 -9.07 15.12 11.40
CA LYS A 51 -9.50 16.40 11.95
C LYS A 51 -10.88 16.78 11.42
N SER A 52 -11.55 17.67 12.14
CA SER A 52 -12.81 18.27 11.67
C SER A 52 -12.57 19.18 10.46
N SER A 53 -13.62 19.41 9.67
CA SER A 53 -13.54 20.11 8.39
C SER A 53 -13.08 21.57 8.47
N ASP A 54 -13.22 22.18 9.65
CA ASP A 54 -12.78 23.55 9.94
C ASP A 54 -11.28 23.68 10.20
N LYS A 55 -10.57 22.56 10.37
CA LYS A 55 -9.14 22.56 10.71
C LYS A 55 -8.25 22.56 9.49
N ASP A 56 -7.25 23.43 9.51
CA ASP A 56 -6.17 23.44 8.55
C ASP A 56 -5.14 22.36 8.92
N LEU A 57 -4.86 21.44 8.01
CA LEU A 57 -3.95 20.31 8.25
C LEU A 57 -2.47 20.71 8.38
N TYR A 58 -2.12 21.93 8.04
CA TYR A 58 -0.73 22.44 8.16
C TYR A 58 -0.53 23.31 9.39
N LYS A 59 -1.59 23.85 9.96
CA LYS A 59 -1.50 24.71 11.12
C LYS A 59 -1.39 23.93 12.42
N ALA A 60 -0.57 24.46 13.33
CA ALA A 60 -0.47 23.93 14.68
C ALA A 60 -1.78 24.11 15.44
N ILE A 61 -2.24 23.05 16.08
CA ILE A 61 -3.45 22.98 16.89
C ILE A 61 -3.02 22.66 18.33
N LYS A 62 -3.61 23.35 19.29
CA LYS A 62 -3.34 23.11 20.70
C LYS A 62 -3.85 21.72 21.09
N GLN A 63 -2.95 20.90 21.60
CA GLN A 63 -3.25 19.57 22.11
C GLN A 63 -3.74 19.62 23.57
N SER A 64 -4.22 18.50 24.10
CA SER A 64 -4.69 18.38 25.49
C SER A 64 -3.60 18.66 26.53
N ASP A 65 -2.33 18.34 26.20
CA ASP A 65 -1.15 18.60 27.02
C ASP A 65 -0.62 20.03 26.89
N GLY A 66 -1.30 20.89 26.10
CA GLY A 66 -0.92 22.26 25.84
C GLY A 66 0.12 22.46 24.73
N SER A 67 0.69 21.40 24.19
CA SER A 67 1.60 21.47 23.04
C SER A 67 0.90 21.98 21.78
N LEU A 68 1.66 22.60 20.87
CA LEU A 68 1.16 23.10 19.59
C LEU A 68 1.75 22.20 18.48
N LEU A 69 0.92 21.35 17.91
CA LEU A 69 1.31 20.41 16.87
C LEU A 69 0.33 20.46 15.69
N ASN A 70 0.83 20.42 14.45
CA ASN A 70 -0.04 20.14 13.34
C ASN A 70 -0.39 18.63 13.30
N PRO A 71 -1.43 18.21 12.55
CA PRO A 71 -1.85 16.79 12.53
C PRO A 71 -0.74 15.80 12.15
N PHE A 72 0.15 16.16 11.26
CA PHE A 72 1.29 15.30 10.91
C PHE A 72 2.31 15.18 12.06
N GLN A 73 2.61 16.28 12.75
CA GLN A 73 3.48 16.26 13.92
C GLN A 73 2.86 15.44 15.07
N GLN A 74 1.54 15.51 15.24
CA GLN A 74 0.80 14.69 16.20
C GLN A 74 0.94 13.20 15.85
N ALA A 75 0.72 12.83 14.58
CA ALA A 75 0.92 11.46 14.11
C ALA A 75 2.36 10.98 14.34
N LYS A 76 3.37 11.81 14.03
CA LYS A 76 4.78 11.47 14.29
C LYS A 76 5.08 11.20 15.76
N ARG A 77 4.46 11.95 16.67
CA ARG A 77 4.59 11.72 18.11
C ARG A 77 4.04 10.34 18.51
N TYR A 78 2.91 9.92 17.95
CA TYR A 78 2.40 8.57 18.20
C TYR A 78 3.33 7.47 17.67
N ILE A 79 3.93 7.69 16.51
CA ILE A 79 4.84 6.72 15.87
C ILE A 79 6.05 6.43 16.75
N THR A 80 6.57 7.42 17.49
CA THR A 80 7.73 7.21 18.38
C THR A 80 7.45 6.21 19.51
N GLU A 81 6.20 6.04 19.90
CA GLU A 81 5.77 5.13 20.96
C GLU A 81 5.40 3.74 20.44
N LEU A 82 5.31 3.57 19.12
CA LEU A 82 5.01 2.28 18.53
C LEU A 82 6.28 1.41 18.40
N PRO A 83 6.16 0.08 18.55
CA PRO A 83 7.24 -0.82 18.17
C PRO A 83 7.64 -0.61 16.71
N LEU A 84 8.92 -0.73 16.37
CA LEU A 84 9.43 -0.55 15.00
C LEU A 84 8.68 -1.37 13.95
N SER A 85 8.26 -2.60 14.30
CA SER A 85 7.47 -3.48 13.44
C SER A 85 6.10 -2.90 13.06
N GLN A 86 5.58 -1.97 13.86
CA GLN A 86 4.29 -1.32 13.69
C GLN A 86 4.42 0.10 13.11
N HIS A 87 5.63 0.56 12.83
CA HIS A 87 5.83 1.87 12.22
C HIS A 87 5.13 1.93 10.86
N PRO A 88 4.34 2.97 10.61
CA PRO A 88 3.64 3.11 9.35
C PRO A 88 4.60 3.42 8.20
N ARG A 89 4.28 2.92 7.02
CA ARG A 89 4.88 3.34 5.75
C ARG A 89 4.29 4.68 5.30
N TRP A 90 2.99 4.86 5.55
CA TRP A 90 2.22 6.02 5.14
C TRP A 90 1.55 6.68 6.33
N VAL A 91 1.61 8.00 6.39
CA VAL A 91 0.79 8.80 7.29
C VAL A 91 -0.19 9.61 6.46
N VAL A 92 -1.46 9.54 6.81
CA VAL A 92 -2.52 10.30 6.15
C VAL A 92 -3.15 11.24 7.16
N THR A 93 -3.14 12.53 6.90
CA THR A 93 -3.95 13.49 7.64
C THR A 93 -5.17 13.87 6.81
N CYS A 94 -6.34 13.93 7.42
CA CYS A 94 -7.60 14.19 6.72
C CYS A 94 -8.48 15.15 7.54
N ASN A 95 -9.24 16.01 6.84
CA ASN A 95 -10.21 16.93 7.46
C ASN A 95 -11.57 16.92 6.74
N PHE A 96 -11.96 15.83 6.08
CA PHE A 96 -13.16 15.71 5.25
C PHE A 96 -13.22 16.62 4.02
N GLN A 97 -12.19 17.42 3.76
CA GLN A 97 -12.06 18.23 2.54
C GLN A 97 -10.90 17.77 1.68
N LYS A 98 -9.83 17.32 2.32
CA LYS A 98 -8.63 16.80 1.65
C LYS A 98 -7.89 15.78 2.48
N PHE A 99 -7.09 15.00 1.79
CA PHE A 99 -6.09 14.11 2.34
C PHE A 99 -4.71 14.70 2.07
N CYS A 100 -3.83 14.69 3.08
CA CYS A 100 -2.41 14.92 2.91
C CYS A 100 -1.69 13.62 3.21
N VAL A 101 -1.03 13.04 2.21
CA VAL A 101 -0.36 11.75 2.26
C VAL A 101 1.15 11.95 2.38
N TYR A 102 1.73 11.44 3.44
CA TYR A 102 3.16 11.53 3.74
C TYR A 102 3.82 10.17 3.57
N ASP A 103 4.87 10.11 2.75
CA ASP A 103 5.72 8.93 2.59
C ASP A 103 6.80 8.91 3.68
N MET A 104 6.73 7.98 4.61
CA MET A 104 7.68 7.89 5.73
C MET A 104 9.07 7.36 5.32
N GLU A 105 9.21 6.79 4.14
CA GLU A 105 10.53 6.51 3.55
C GLU A 105 11.18 7.76 2.94
N ARG A 106 10.39 8.83 2.76
CA ARG A 106 10.84 10.15 2.30
C ARG A 106 10.39 11.25 3.26
N PRO A 107 10.87 11.24 4.52
CA PRO A 107 10.33 12.06 5.60
C PRO A 107 10.48 13.57 5.38
N ASN A 108 11.34 13.98 4.46
CA ASN A 108 11.55 15.39 4.08
C ASN A 108 10.83 15.75 2.77
N GLY A 109 10.06 14.83 2.20
CA GLY A 109 9.26 15.08 1.01
C GLY A 109 8.01 15.90 1.31
N GLU A 110 7.57 16.68 0.33
CA GLU A 110 6.28 17.36 0.38
C GLU A 110 5.15 16.32 0.39
N PRO A 111 4.08 16.52 1.20
CA PRO A 111 2.93 15.64 1.20
C PRO A 111 2.19 15.72 -0.13
N GLN A 112 1.62 14.61 -0.55
CA GLN A 112 0.71 14.59 -1.68
C GLN A 112 -0.69 15.01 -1.20
N GLU A 113 -1.21 16.10 -1.74
CA GLU A 113 -2.60 16.50 -1.49
C GLU A 113 -3.57 15.85 -2.47
N ILE A 114 -4.70 15.38 -1.94
CA ILE A 114 -5.83 14.86 -2.72
C ILE A 114 -7.08 15.52 -2.17
N LEU A 115 -7.79 16.27 -3.01
CA LEU A 115 -9.02 16.93 -2.58
C LEU A 115 -10.19 15.95 -2.64
N LEU A 116 -11.02 15.95 -1.61
CA LEU A 116 -12.19 15.05 -1.56
C LEU A 116 -13.15 15.29 -2.76
N LYS A 117 -13.30 16.55 -3.20
CA LYS A 117 -14.14 16.89 -4.35
C LYS A 117 -13.65 16.31 -5.68
N ASP A 118 -12.34 16.00 -5.78
CA ASP A 118 -11.71 15.47 -6.98
C ASP A 118 -11.51 13.96 -6.90
N LEU A 119 -11.97 13.33 -5.80
CA LEU A 119 -11.74 11.91 -5.51
C LEU A 119 -12.32 10.97 -6.58
N GLU A 120 -13.41 11.35 -7.23
CA GLU A 120 -13.99 10.58 -8.35
C GLU A 120 -12.96 10.31 -9.47
N LYS A 121 -12.05 11.27 -9.69
CA LYS A 121 -11.02 11.17 -10.74
C LYS A 121 -9.67 10.71 -10.20
N GLU A 122 -9.40 10.94 -8.92
CA GLU A 122 -8.08 10.76 -8.30
C GLU A 122 -8.05 9.62 -7.26
N TYR A 123 -9.14 8.82 -7.12
CA TYR A 123 -9.23 7.74 -6.12
C TYR A 123 -8.07 6.74 -6.19
N TYR A 124 -7.51 6.51 -7.36
CA TYR A 124 -6.38 5.61 -7.56
C TYR A 124 -5.14 6.03 -6.76
N ARG A 125 -5.02 7.31 -6.42
CA ARG A 125 -3.92 7.84 -5.59
C ARG A 125 -4.02 7.39 -4.13
N LEU A 126 -5.19 6.88 -3.71
CA LEU A 126 -5.42 6.26 -2.40
C LEU A 126 -5.30 4.73 -2.43
N SER A 127 -4.91 4.12 -3.55
CA SER A 127 -4.78 2.67 -3.68
C SER A 127 -3.84 2.06 -2.64
N PHE A 128 -2.81 2.79 -2.18
CA PHE A 128 -1.90 2.35 -1.13
C PHE A 128 -2.61 2.03 0.21
N LEU A 129 -3.83 2.55 0.44
CA LEU A 129 -4.63 2.20 1.62
C LEU A 129 -5.01 0.74 1.65
N VAL A 130 -5.17 0.10 0.49
CA VAL A 130 -5.64 -1.28 0.32
C VAL A 130 -4.62 -2.21 -0.34
N ASP A 131 -3.59 -1.65 -0.96
CA ASP A 131 -2.52 -2.42 -1.62
C ASP A 131 -1.55 -2.99 -0.58
N THR A 132 -1.75 -4.24 -0.24
CA THR A 132 -0.87 -4.99 0.68
C THR A 132 0.46 -5.41 0.04
N GLY A 133 0.70 -5.06 -1.22
CA GLY A 133 1.85 -5.53 -2.02
C GLY A 133 1.71 -7.00 -2.45
N SER A 134 0.77 -7.75 -1.90
CA SER A 134 0.57 -9.17 -2.23
C SER A 134 -0.06 -9.38 -3.60
N GLU A 135 -0.87 -8.44 -4.08
CA GLU A 135 -1.48 -8.52 -5.41
C GLU A 135 -0.45 -8.33 -6.53
N HIS A 136 0.50 -7.43 -6.34
CA HIS A 136 1.60 -7.25 -7.30
C HIS A 136 2.45 -8.51 -7.39
N LEU A 137 2.81 -9.09 -6.24
CA LEU A 137 3.55 -10.36 -6.17
C LEU A 137 2.77 -11.53 -6.79
N LYS A 138 1.44 -11.60 -6.57
CA LYS A 138 0.59 -12.62 -7.21
C LYS A 138 0.55 -12.46 -8.72
N LYS A 139 0.38 -11.22 -9.22
CA LYS A 139 0.40 -10.95 -10.68
C LYS A 139 1.75 -11.27 -11.31
N GLU A 140 2.85 -10.88 -10.66
CA GLU A 140 4.20 -11.25 -11.11
C GLU A 140 4.40 -12.76 -11.14
N MET A 141 3.92 -13.47 -10.11
CA MET A 141 3.97 -14.92 -10.04
C MET A 141 3.12 -15.58 -11.14
N GLU A 142 1.90 -15.09 -11.38
CA GLU A 142 1.03 -15.55 -12.46
C GLU A 142 1.66 -15.34 -13.84
N VAL A 143 2.26 -14.18 -14.08
CA VAL A 143 2.98 -13.88 -15.33
C VAL A 143 4.16 -14.82 -15.50
N SER A 144 4.93 -15.07 -14.44
CA SER A 144 6.07 -15.98 -14.46
C SER A 144 5.65 -17.42 -14.74
N ILE A 145 4.54 -17.89 -14.15
CA ILE A 145 3.98 -19.23 -14.41
C ILE A 145 3.55 -19.34 -15.88
N LYS A 146 2.77 -18.37 -16.38
CA LYS A 146 2.33 -18.36 -17.80
C LYS A 146 3.50 -18.31 -18.77
N ALA A 147 4.53 -17.52 -18.46
CA ALA A 147 5.76 -17.51 -19.27
C ALA A 147 6.43 -18.88 -19.28
N GLY A 148 6.55 -19.54 -18.14
CA GLY A 148 7.09 -20.90 -18.01
C GLY A 148 6.29 -21.93 -18.82
N GLU A 149 4.95 -21.86 -18.79
CA GLU A 149 4.09 -22.74 -19.60
C GLU A 149 4.31 -22.55 -21.10
N ILE A 150 4.40 -21.30 -21.57
CA ILE A 150 4.64 -20.98 -22.99
C ILE A 150 6.02 -21.50 -23.41
N VAL A 151 7.04 -21.35 -22.58
CA VAL A 151 8.38 -21.88 -22.85
C VAL A 151 8.37 -23.40 -22.90
N GLY A 152 7.62 -24.07 -22.02
CA GLY A 152 7.42 -25.51 -22.04
C GLY A 152 6.77 -25.98 -23.33
N LEU A 153 5.69 -25.33 -23.78
CA LEU A 153 5.03 -25.63 -25.05
C LEU A 153 5.96 -25.42 -26.25
N LEU A 154 6.77 -24.35 -26.25
CA LEU A 154 7.76 -24.09 -27.29
C LEU A 154 8.82 -25.18 -27.31
N TYR A 155 9.34 -25.57 -26.14
CA TYR A 155 10.31 -26.62 -25.98
C TYR A 155 9.77 -27.95 -26.55
N ASP A 156 8.58 -28.35 -26.19
CA ASP A 156 7.93 -29.58 -26.65
C ASP A 156 7.69 -29.58 -28.18
N ALA A 157 7.29 -28.41 -28.71
CA ALA A 157 7.10 -28.26 -30.16
C ALA A 157 8.41 -28.37 -30.94
N LEU A 158 9.47 -27.76 -30.44
CA LEU A 158 10.81 -27.82 -31.05
C LEU A 158 11.42 -29.22 -30.92
N LEU A 159 11.23 -29.88 -29.78
CA LEU A 159 11.71 -31.24 -29.53
C LEU A 159 11.19 -32.24 -30.59
N LYS A 160 9.93 -32.09 -31.00
CA LYS A 160 9.31 -32.91 -32.03
C LYS A 160 9.96 -32.76 -33.44
N GLN A 161 10.68 -31.68 -33.68
CA GLN A 161 11.38 -31.43 -34.95
C GLN A 161 12.78 -32.00 -34.98
N TYR A 162 13.35 -32.43 -33.84
CA TYR A 162 14.64 -33.03 -33.77
C TYR A 162 14.58 -34.50 -34.17
N LYS A 163 15.53 -34.96 -35.03
CA LYS A 163 15.59 -36.33 -35.51
C LYS A 163 15.94 -37.35 -34.41
N ASP A 164 16.64 -36.91 -33.38
CA ASP A 164 17.03 -37.72 -32.22
C ASP A 164 16.78 -36.93 -30.93
N CYS A 165 15.66 -37.22 -30.29
CA CYS A 165 15.23 -36.58 -29.05
C CYS A 165 15.96 -37.10 -27.80
N THR A 166 16.80 -38.14 -27.94
CA THR A 166 17.49 -38.77 -26.81
C THR A 166 18.98 -38.38 -26.74
N ASN A 167 19.49 -37.70 -27.76
CA ASN A 167 20.88 -37.25 -27.80
C ASN A 167 21.10 -36.06 -26.88
N GLU A 168 22.02 -36.18 -25.93
CA GLU A 168 22.34 -35.17 -24.92
C GLU A 168 22.80 -33.84 -25.54
N GLU A 169 23.56 -33.86 -26.64
CA GLU A 169 23.98 -32.64 -27.33
C GLU A 169 22.81 -31.91 -28.00
N SER A 170 21.85 -32.65 -28.57
CA SER A 170 20.63 -32.11 -29.16
C SER A 170 19.77 -31.44 -28.10
N LEU A 171 19.58 -32.08 -26.95
CA LEU A 171 18.82 -31.53 -25.82
C LEU A 171 19.49 -30.26 -25.25
N LYS A 172 20.82 -30.26 -25.14
CA LYS A 172 21.59 -29.10 -24.69
C LYS A 172 21.46 -27.92 -25.64
N SER A 173 21.54 -28.16 -26.94
CA SER A 173 21.36 -27.14 -27.97
C SER A 173 19.94 -26.57 -27.96
N LEU A 174 18.92 -27.40 -27.75
CA LEU A 174 17.54 -27.02 -27.66
C LEU A 174 17.29 -26.13 -26.41
N ASN A 175 17.87 -26.52 -25.28
CA ASN A 175 17.79 -25.69 -24.04
C ASN A 175 18.41 -24.32 -24.27
N ILE A 176 19.58 -24.24 -24.89
CA ILE A 176 20.24 -22.95 -25.20
C ILE A 176 19.38 -22.11 -26.15
N LEU A 177 18.75 -22.73 -27.14
CA LEU A 177 17.86 -22.04 -28.07
C LEU A 177 16.64 -21.46 -27.34
N CYS A 178 15.96 -22.26 -26.52
CA CYS A 178 14.82 -21.83 -25.74
C CYS A 178 15.17 -20.66 -24.80
N VAL A 179 16.29 -20.77 -24.08
CA VAL A 179 16.78 -19.68 -23.21
C VAL A 179 17.01 -18.39 -24.00
N ARG A 180 17.67 -18.48 -25.16
CA ARG A 180 17.90 -17.28 -26.00
C ARG A 180 16.62 -16.65 -26.53
N LEU A 181 15.62 -17.48 -26.92
CA LEU A 181 14.34 -16.96 -27.41
C LEU A 181 13.52 -16.25 -26.30
N VAL A 182 13.71 -16.62 -25.05
CA VAL A 182 12.98 -16.05 -23.92
C VAL A 182 13.66 -14.80 -23.38
N PHE A 183 14.99 -14.72 -23.44
CA PHE A 183 15.76 -13.63 -22.82
C PHE A 183 16.44 -12.69 -23.83
N CYS A 184 16.10 -12.77 -25.10
CA CYS A 184 16.41 -11.79 -26.14
C CYS A 184 15.20 -11.04 -26.58
#